data_2ebe793fc4225bf6a025f1c62bd624a6
#
_entry.id   2ebe793fc4225bf6a025f1c62bd624a6
#
_cell.length_a   1.000
_cell.length_b   1.000
_cell.length_c   1.000
_cell.angle_alpha   90.00
_cell.angle_beta   90.00
_cell.angle_gamma   90.00
#
_symmetry.space_group_name_H-M   'P 1'
#
loop_
_entity.id
_entity.type
_entity.pdbx_description
1 polymer ?
#
loop_
_entity_poly.entity_id
_entity_poly.type
_entity_poly.pdbx_seq_one_letter_code
_entity_poly.pdbx_strand_id
1 'polypeptide(L)'
;MSDVRLHAPIKRLPQPEFVALMAMLFATIAFSIDAMLPALTAIGLEITPDAPNRAQLIITSFVLGMGVGTLFTGPLSDTLGRKPVVLGGAALYILGAGLAWSAQSLETVLLARLLQGLGAAGPRVVAIAIIRDLYEGRKMAKLISIVMLIFTLVPAFAPTLGAGIIWLTGWRGIFAAFIIFSTIGATWLAIRQPETLPVSRRRPFKLATLIAGVKEIFSHRVVTLAIVTQSLCFGALFANLSTIQPIFAIRFDQGQYFHLWFGLIAMLAGSASILNAVLVERFGMRFLITFVLGGQIISTSIALVLFNGGFLPEVAMLPIYIVWTTGVFFMAGMTLGNLNALAMEPMGHLAGLAASVTGSVSTIIAVVIAVPVGLMFEGTPNPLMWSTLVLVIAAFAVMQILKRASAANP
;
A
#
# COMPACT_ATOMS: atom_id res chain seq x y z
N MET A 1 -24.33 -20.30 40.90
CA MET A 1 -25.19 -19.91 39.77
C MET A 1 -24.48 -18.75 39.07
N SER A 2 -23.74 -19.09 38.03
CA SER A 2 -22.95 -18.12 37.24
C SER A 2 -23.87 -17.42 36.26
N ASP A 3 -23.98 -16.13 36.42
CA ASP A 3 -24.73 -15.21 35.57
C ASP A 3 -24.09 -15.18 34.16
N VAL A 4 -24.48 -16.11 33.29
CA VAL A 4 -24.18 -16.07 31.86
C VAL A 4 -25.07 -14.99 31.29
N ARG A 5 -24.61 -13.73 31.35
CA ARG A 5 -25.20 -12.65 30.54
C ARG A 5 -24.99 -13.01 29.10
N LEU A 6 -26.00 -13.60 28.49
CA LEU A 6 -26.12 -13.77 27.04
C LEU A 6 -25.95 -12.40 26.40
N HIS A 7 -24.78 -12.13 25.84
CA HIS A 7 -24.54 -10.93 25.09
C HIS A 7 -25.54 -10.91 23.94
N ALA A 8 -26.38 -9.89 23.88
CA ALA A 8 -27.31 -9.70 22.78
C ALA A 8 -26.52 -9.79 21.45
N PRO A 9 -27.00 -10.52 20.46
CA PRO A 9 -26.31 -10.70 19.19
C PRO A 9 -26.04 -9.33 18.57
N ILE A 10 -24.77 -9.05 18.22
CA ILE A 10 -24.40 -7.80 17.56
C ILE A 10 -25.22 -7.70 16.28
N LYS A 11 -26.03 -6.64 16.16
CA LYS A 11 -26.87 -6.40 14.98
C LYS A 11 -25.96 -6.23 13.76
N ARG A 12 -25.94 -7.23 12.89
CA ARG A 12 -25.13 -7.23 11.67
C ARG A 12 -25.82 -6.37 10.61
N LEU A 13 -25.00 -5.62 9.84
CA LEU A 13 -25.47 -4.95 8.65
C LEU A 13 -25.88 -5.95 7.56
N PRO A 14 -26.77 -5.58 6.61
CA PRO A 14 -26.93 -6.34 5.38
C PRO A 14 -25.59 -6.56 4.70
N GLN A 15 -25.37 -7.76 4.18
CA GLN A 15 -24.05 -8.14 3.64
C GLN A 15 -23.53 -7.19 2.55
N PRO A 16 -24.33 -6.73 1.58
CA PRO A 16 -23.85 -5.76 0.57
C PRO A 16 -23.41 -4.43 1.19
N GLU A 17 -24.18 -3.91 2.15
CA GLU A 17 -23.85 -2.66 2.87
C GLU A 17 -22.55 -2.81 3.67
N PHE A 18 -22.40 -3.94 4.37
CA PHE A 18 -21.18 -4.24 5.12
C PHE A 18 -19.95 -4.29 4.21
N VAL A 19 -20.04 -4.99 3.08
CA VAL A 19 -18.95 -5.08 2.10
C VAL A 19 -18.59 -3.69 1.55
N ALA A 20 -19.60 -2.90 1.18
CA ALA A 20 -19.37 -1.55 0.65
C ALA A 20 -18.67 -0.65 1.67
N LEU A 21 -19.10 -0.69 2.93
CA LEU A 21 -18.47 0.06 4.02
C LEU A 21 -17.01 -0.38 4.25
N MET A 22 -16.74 -1.69 4.34
CA MET A 22 -15.37 -2.19 4.51
C MET A 22 -14.48 -1.83 3.31
N ALA A 23 -15.01 -1.97 2.10
CA ALA A 23 -14.29 -1.60 0.87
C ALA A 23 -13.98 -0.10 0.83
N MET A 24 -14.90 0.75 1.26
CA MET A 24 -14.67 2.21 1.35
C MET A 24 -13.54 2.55 2.33
N LEU A 25 -13.49 1.90 3.51
CA LEU A 25 -12.41 2.08 4.47
C LEU A 25 -11.05 1.68 3.89
N PHE A 26 -11.00 0.58 3.14
CA PHE A 26 -9.79 0.15 2.43
C PHE A 26 -9.42 1.11 1.30
N ALA A 27 -10.39 1.55 0.52
CA ALA A 27 -10.20 2.43 -0.62
C ALA A 27 -9.60 3.78 -0.23
N THR A 28 -9.76 4.24 1.01
CA THR A 28 -9.18 5.49 1.51
C THR A 28 -7.68 5.59 1.23
N ILE A 29 -6.93 4.50 1.40
CA ILE A 29 -5.47 4.49 1.16
C ILE A 29 -5.14 4.60 -0.32
N ALA A 30 -5.72 3.72 -1.14
CA ALA A 30 -5.45 3.70 -2.58
C ALA A 30 -5.90 5.03 -3.21
N PHE A 31 -7.08 5.53 -2.86
CA PHE A 31 -7.55 6.83 -3.32
C PHE A 31 -6.62 7.97 -2.93
N SER A 32 -6.08 7.96 -1.70
CA SER A 32 -5.13 8.99 -1.20
C SER A 32 -3.79 9.00 -1.93
N ILE A 33 -3.36 7.87 -2.44
CA ILE A 33 -2.11 7.74 -3.20
C ILE A 33 -2.38 8.02 -4.67
N ASP A 34 -3.28 7.28 -5.28
CA ASP A 34 -3.40 7.22 -6.74
C ASP A 34 -4.11 8.45 -7.33
N ALA A 35 -5.10 9.03 -6.62
CA ALA A 35 -5.74 10.28 -7.06
C ALA A 35 -4.82 11.50 -6.95
N MET A 36 -3.75 11.43 -6.13
CA MET A 36 -2.76 12.48 -5.98
C MET A 36 -1.74 12.49 -7.12
N LEU A 37 -1.49 11.33 -7.77
CA LEU A 37 -0.45 11.19 -8.79
C LEU A 37 -0.51 12.26 -9.90
N PRO A 38 -1.68 12.54 -10.51
CA PRO A 38 -1.77 13.55 -11.56
C PRO A 38 -1.40 14.97 -11.12
N ALA A 39 -1.46 15.26 -9.80
CA ALA A 39 -1.17 16.58 -9.24
C ALA A 39 0.32 16.86 -9.04
N LEU A 40 1.18 15.84 -9.01
CA LEU A 40 2.57 15.98 -8.56
C LEU A 40 3.35 17.03 -9.36
N THR A 41 3.24 17.05 -10.69
CA THR A 41 3.92 18.05 -11.53
C THR A 41 3.40 19.45 -11.23
N ALA A 42 2.09 19.66 -11.13
CA ALA A 42 1.50 20.97 -10.85
C ALA A 42 1.93 21.49 -9.47
N ILE A 43 1.95 20.63 -8.45
CA ILE A 43 2.42 20.97 -7.11
C ILE A 43 3.90 21.31 -7.12
N GLY A 44 4.73 20.53 -7.82
CA GLY A 44 6.16 20.78 -7.94
C GLY A 44 6.47 22.12 -8.56
N LEU A 45 5.78 22.50 -9.63
CA LEU A 45 5.96 23.79 -10.30
C LEU A 45 5.48 24.97 -9.47
N GLU A 46 4.42 24.80 -8.66
CA GLU A 46 3.86 25.89 -7.83
C GLU A 46 4.62 26.08 -6.52
N ILE A 47 4.94 24.98 -5.82
CA ILE A 47 5.49 25.05 -4.45
C ILE A 47 7.02 24.95 -4.42
N THR A 48 7.62 24.21 -5.37
CA THR A 48 9.07 23.99 -5.43
C THR A 48 9.60 24.19 -6.85
N PRO A 49 9.46 25.39 -7.44
CA PRO A 49 9.87 25.64 -8.84
C PRO A 49 11.36 25.35 -9.10
N ASP A 50 12.23 25.57 -8.09
CA ASP A 50 13.67 25.30 -8.20
C ASP A 50 14.04 23.81 -8.12
N ALA A 51 13.13 22.95 -7.61
CA ALA A 51 13.33 21.52 -7.48
C ALA A 51 11.99 20.75 -7.58
N PRO A 52 11.31 20.76 -8.76
CA PRO A 52 9.97 20.20 -8.92
C PRO A 52 9.86 18.70 -8.59
N ASN A 53 10.96 17.95 -8.77
CA ASN A 53 11.02 16.53 -8.44
C ASN A 53 10.84 16.24 -6.95
N ARG A 54 11.01 17.23 -6.04
CA ARG A 54 10.73 17.06 -4.60
C ARG A 54 9.24 16.83 -4.31
N ALA A 55 8.33 17.16 -5.22
CA ALA A 55 6.90 16.92 -5.05
C ALA A 55 6.54 15.43 -4.88
N GLN A 56 7.35 14.51 -5.41
CA GLN A 56 7.19 13.07 -5.18
C GLN A 56 7.26 12.66 -3.69
N LEU A 57 7.94 13.46 -2.84
CA LEU A 57 7.99 13.23 -1.40
C LEU A 57 6.61 13.29 -0.75
N ILE A 58 5.62 13.88 -1.40
CA ILE A 58 4.21 13.93 -0.97
C ILE A 58 3.62 12.52 -0.86
N ILE A 59 3.94 11.64 -1.80
CA ILE A 59 3.50 10.23 -1.76
C ILE A 59 4.25 9.47 -0.67
N THR A 60 5.56 9.58 -0.65
CA THR A 60 6.38 8.83 0.32
C THR A 60 6.17 9.28 1.77
N SER A 61 5.89 10.57 2.03
CA SER A 61 5.47 11.05 3.35
C SER A 61 4.18 10.40 3.84
N PHE A 62 3.17 10.31 2.98
CA PHE A 62 1.92 9.62 3.31
C PHE A 62 2.15 8.15 3.61
N VAL A 63 2.93 7.47 2.76
CA VAL A 63 3.27 6.04 2.93
C VAL A 63 4.07 5.80 4.21
N LEU A 64 4.99 6.72 4.56
CA LEU A 64 5.73 6.67 5.83
C LEU A 64 4.78 6.75 7.03
N GLY A 65 3.88 7.73 7.02
CA GLY A 65 2.85 7.87 8.07
C GLY A 65 2.00 6.63 8.20
N MET A 66 1.55 6.06 7.08
CA MET A 66 0.77 4.82 7.05
C MET A 66 1.58 3.63 7.61
N GLY A 67 2.84 3.51 7.24
CA GLY A 67 3.74 2.48 7.76
C GLY A 67 3.85 2.56 9.29
N VAL A 68 4.16 3.73 9.82
CA VAL A 68 4.26 3.95 11.28
C VAL A 68 2.91 3.69 11.96
N GLY A 69 1.81 4.23 11.42
CA GLY A 69 0.47 4.04 11.97
C GLY A 69 0.05 2.57 12.05
N THR A 70 0.40 1.77 11.05
CA THR A 70 0.05 0.35 10.98
C THR A 70 0.59 -0.45 12.18
N LEU A 71 1.77 -0.10 12.70
CA LEU A 71 2.38 -0.79 13.85
C LEU A 71 1.52 -0.68 15.12
N PHE A 72 0.92 0.50 15.33
CA PHE A 72 0.19 0.80 16.56
C PHE A 72 -1.32 0.54 16.44
N THR A 73 -1.87 0.59 15.23
CA THR A 73 -3.33 0.52 15.00
C THR A 73 -3.93 -0.78 15.51
N GLY A 74 -3.28 -1.93 15.28
CA GLY A 74 -3.76 -3.24 15.77
C GLY A 74 -3.92 -3.25 17.29
N PRO A 75 -2.83 -3.09 18.04
CA PRO A 75 -2.86 -3.02 19.51
C PRO A 75 -3.79 -1.96 20.07
N LEU A 76 -3.86 -0.77 19.46
CA LEU A 76 -4.79 0.27 19.89
C LEU A 76 -6.26 -0.16 19.70
N SER A 77 -6.57 -0.85 18.59
CA SER A 77 -7.93 -1.30 18.34
C SER A 77 -8.36 -2.46 19.25
N ASP A 78 -7.39 -3.25 19.72
CA ASP A 78 -7.64 -4.30 20.72
C ASP A 78 -7.87 -3.72 22.13
N THR A 79 -7.36 -2.52 22.39
CA THR A 79 -7.48 -1.84 23.70
C THR A 79 -8.71 -0.92 23.77
N LEU A 80 -8.84 -0.04 22.78
CA LEU A 80 -9.87 1.01 22.78
C LEU A 80 -11.19 0.55 22.16
N GLY A 81 -11.15 -0.50 21.33
CA GLY A 81 -12.25 -0.95 20.49
C GLY A 81 -12.02 -0.61 19.03
N ARG A 82 -12.74 -1.29 18.14
CA ARG A 82 -12.58 -1.14 16.67
C ARG A 82 -13.05 0.23 16.19
N LYS A 83 -14.29 0.58 16.57
CA LYS A 83 -14.94 1.80 16.11
C LYS A 83 -14.22 3.09 16.55
N PRO A 84 -13.82 3.27 17.84
CA PRO A 84 -13.07 4.45 18.26
C PRO A 84 -11.75 4.64 17.48
N VAL A 85 -11.02 3.57 17.19
CA VAL A 85 -9.74 3.65 16.47
C VAL A 85 -9.94 4.02 15.00
N VAL A 86 -10.97 3.50 14.33
CA VAL A 86 -11.28 3.92 12.96
C VAL A 86 -11.70 5.38 12.92
N LEU A 87 -12.57 5.83 13.83
CA LEU A 87 -13.04 7.21 13.87
C LEU A 87 -11.92 8.19 14.25
N GLY A 88 -11.07 7.83 15.21
CA GLY A 88 -9.88 8.63 15.57
C GLY A 88 -8.87 8.71 14.42
N GLY A 89 -8.64 7.62 13.71
CA GLY A 89 -7.82 7.59 12.50
C GLY A 89 -8.40 8.45 11.39
N ALA A 90 -9.71 8.37 11.15
CA ALA A 90 -10.40 9.23 10.16
C ALA A 90 -10.33 10.72 10.53
N ALA A 91 -10.49 11.07 11.81
CA ALA A 91 -10.34 12.46 12.28
C ALA A 91 -8.91 12.97 12.03
N LEU A 92 -7.89 12.17 12.36
CA LEU A 92 -6.49 12.50 12.09
C LEU A 92 -6.20 12.64 10.60
N TYR A 93 -6.79 11.76 9.77
CA TYR A 93 -6.70 11.83 8.31
C TYR A 93 -7.32 13.12 7.76
N ILE A 94 -8.52 13.48 8.22
CA ILE A 94 -9.24 14.69 7.81
C ILE A 94 -8.45 15.95 8.23
N LEU A 95 -7.89 15.95 9.45
CA LEU A 95 -7.04 17.04 9.93
C LEU A 95 -5.80 17.20 9.04
N GLY A 96 -5.10 16.10 8.73
CA GLY A 96 -3.96 16.11 7.81
C GLY A 96 -4.34 16.61 6.42
N ALA A 97 -5.47 16.17 5.87
CA ALA A 97 -5.96 16.65 4.58
C ALA A 97 -6.29 18.16 4.60
N GLY A 98 -6.90 18.64 5.66
CA GLY A 98 -7.19 20.06 5.84
C GLY A 98 -5.94 20.94 5.93
N LEU A 99 -4.92 20.47 6.66
CA LEU A 99 -3.61 21.12 6.72
C LEU A 99 -2.92 21.16 5.35
N ALA A 100 -2.96 20.06 4.60
CA ALA A 100 -2.38 20.00 3.26
C ALA A 100 -3.13 20.89 2.26
N TRP A 101 -4.45 21.02 2.40
CA TRP A 101 -5.26 21.92 1.57
C TRP A 101 -4.85 23.38 1.72
N SER A 102 -4.56 23.84 2.94
CA SER A 102 -4.17 25.22 3.24
C SER A 102 -2.66 25.48 3.13
N ALA A 103 -1.86 24.44 2.84
CA ALA A 103 -0.41 24.53 2.81
C ALA A 103 0.12 25.40 1.67
N GLN A 104 1.16 26.20 1.97
CA GLN A 104 1.86 27.05 1.01
C GLN A 104 3.35 26.68 0.85
N SER A 105 3.83 25.71 1.62
CA SER A 105 5.20 25.18 1.52
C SER A 105 5.20 23.66 1.41
N LEU A 106 6.23 23.12 0.77
CA LEU A 106 6.37 21.67 0.63
C LEU A 106 6.46 20.99 2.00
N GLU A 107 7.22 21.56 2.93
CA GLU A 107 7.42 21.01 4.28
C GLU A 107 6.08 20.86 5.01
N THR A 108 5.20 21.84 4.89
CA THR A 108 3.85 21.79 5.47
C THR A 108 3.02 20.69 4.82
N VAL A 109 3.07 20.55 3.48
CA VAL A 109 2.39 19.44 2.77
C VAL A 109 2.93 18.10 3.23
N LEU A 110 4.25 17.94 3.37
CA LEU A 110 4.88 16.68 3.78
C LEU A 110 4.46 16.27 5.20
N LEU A 111 4.49 17.21 6.15
CA LEU A 111 4.03 16.96 7.53
C LEU A 111 2.53 16.63 7.57
N ALA A 112 1.72 17.36 6.81
CA ALA A 112 0.30 17.10 6.70
C ALA A 112 0.02 15.72 6.10
N ARG A 113 0.77 15.30 5.08
CA ARG A 113 0.68 13.98 4.46
C ARG A 113 1.13 12.87 5.39
N LEU A 114 2.19 13.09 6.18
CA LEU A 114 2.61 12.16 7.21
C LEU A 114 1.48 11.93 8.24
N LEU A 115 0.88 13.00 8.73
CA LEU A 115 -0.25 12.96 9.66
C LEU A 115 -1.46 12.24 9.04
N GLN A 116 -1.78 12.55 7.78
CA GLN A 116 -2.83 11.91 7.02
C GLN A 116 -2.57 10.41 6.86
N GLY A 117 -1.33 10.01 6.57
CA GLY A 117 -0.92 8.60 6.49
C GLY A 117 -1.09 7.86 7.81
N LEU A 118 -0.67 8.45 8.93
CA LEU A 118 -0.91 7.91 10.28
C LEU A 118 -2.39 7.61 10.51
N GLY A 119 -3.26 8.55 10.14
CA GLY A 119 -4.71 8.38 10.25
C GLY A 119 -5.27 7.29 9.35
N ALA A 120 -4.76 7.15 8.13
CA ALA A 120 -5.22 6.17 7.13
C ALA A 120 -4.97 4.71 7.54
N ALA A 121 -3.98 4.45 8.39
CA ALA A 121 -3.69 3.11 8.88
C ALA A 121 -4.87 2.50 9.67
N GLY A 122 -5.62 3.32 10.42
CA GLY A 122 -6.76 2.91 11.24
C GLY A 122 -7.83 2.17 10.42
N PRO A 123 -8.46 2.82 9.46
CA PRO A 123 -9.50 2.22 8.63
C PRO A 123 -9.09 0.90 7.98
N ARG A 124 -7.88 0.80 7.44
CA ARG A 124 -7.40 -0.41 6.75
C ARG A 124 -7.23 -1.61 7.69
N VAL A 125 -6.46 -1.42 8.76
CA VAL A 125 -6.11 -2.52 9.67
C VAL A 125 -7.35 -3.00 10.41
N VAL A 126 -8.16 -2.05 10.88
CA VAL A 126 -9.32 -2.37 11.72
C VAL A 126 -10.48 -2.93 10.90
N ALA A 127 -10.63 -2.59 9.62
CA ALA A 127 -11.66 -3.20 8.78
C ALA A 127 -11.50 -4.73 8.68
N ILE A 128 -10.27 -5.24 8.56
CA ILE A 128 -10.01 -6.69 8.60
C ILE A 128 -10.40 -7.26 9.98
N ALA A 129 -10.07 -6.57 11.06
CA ALA A 129 -10.43 -7.01 12.40
C ALA A 129 -11.96 -7.06 12.59
N ILE A 130 -12.71 -6.06 12.12
CA ILE A 130 -14.18 -6.05 12.13
C ILE A 130 -14.75 -7.25 11.35
N ILE A 131 -14.20 -7.57 10.17
CA ILE A 131 -14.64 -8.73 9.40
C ILE A 131 -14.41 -10.00 10.20
N ARG A 132 -13.24 -10.16 10.85
CA ARG A 132 -12.90 -11.33 11.69
C ARG A 132 -13.74 -11.43 12.97
N ASP A 133 -14.13 -10.30 13.55
CA ASP A 133 -14.97 -10.27 14.76
C ASP A 133 -16.40 -10.75 14.45
N LEU A 134 -16.89 -10.56 13.22
CA LEU A 134 -18.29 -10.84 12.84
C LEU A 134 -18.46 -12.11 12.01
N TYR A 135 -17.42 -12.59 11.33
CA TYR A 135 -17.51 -13.72 10.40
C TYR A 135 -16.34 -14.68 10.57
N GLU A 136 -16.60 -15.97 10.34
CA GLU A 136 -15.62 -17.05 10.46
C GLU A 136 -15.59 -17.93 9.20
N GLY A 137 -14.52 -18.69 9.04
CA GLY A 137 -14.37 -19.71 8.01
C GLY A 137 -14.56 -19.17 6.58
N ARG A 138 -15.33 -19.91 5.76
CA ARG A 138 -15.53 -19.58 4.35
C ARG A 138 -16.22 -18.23 4.11
N LYS A 139 -17.13 -17.81 5.02
CA LYS A 139 -17.80 -16.50 4.88
C LYS A 139 -16.82 -15.36 5.09
N MET A 140 -15.96 -15.44 6.10
CA MET A 140 -14.90 -14.46 6.33
C MET A 140 -13.98 -14.34 5.12
N ALA A 141 -13.47 -15.48 4.61
CA ALA A 141 -12.59 -15.51 3.45
C ALA A 141 -13.25 -14.86 2.22
N LYS A 142 -14.52 -15.19 1.94
CA LYS A 142 -15.29 -14.59 0.82
C LYS A 142 -15.39 -13.08 0.96
N LEU A 143 -15.71 -12.56 2.15
CA LEU A 143 -15.85 -11.12 2.37
C LEU A 143 -14.52 -10.38 2.21
N ILE A 144 -13.45 -10.92 2.78
CA ILE A 144 -12.09 -10.34 2.60
C ILE A 144 -11.73 -10.33 1.11
N SER A 145 -11.98 -11.41 0.38
CA SER A 145 -11.68 -11.48 -1.05
C SER A 145 -12.44 -10.42 -1.87
N ILE A 146 -13.72 -10.20 -1.58
CA ILE A 146 -14.52 -9.18 -2.28
C ILE A 146 -13.99 -7.77 -1.95
N VAL A 147 -13.70 -7.48 -0.69
CA VAL A 147 -13.13 -6.19 -0.28
C VAL A 147 -11.78 -5.96 -0.94
N MET A 148 -10.91 -6.98 -1.01
CA MET A 148 -9.61 -6.89 -1.68
C MET A 148 -9.75 -6.71 -3.19
N LEU A 149 -10.73 -7.36 -3.83
CA LEU A 149 -11.01 -7.15 -5.25
C LEU A 149 -11.37 -5.69 -5.54
N ILE A 150 -12.28 -5.11 -4.74
CA ILE A 150 -12.66 -3.70 -4.87
C ILE A 150 -11.45 -2.80 -4.66
N PHE A 151 -10.64 -3.07 -3.62
CA PHE A 151 -9.41 -2.32 -3.36
C PHE A 151 -8.43 -2.35 -4.54
N THR A 152 -8.27 -3.50 -5.20
CA THR A 152 -7.38 -3.66 -6.37
C THR A 152 -7.87 -2.88 -7.59
N LEU A 153 -9.18 -2.60 -7.69
CA LEU A 153 -9.74 -1.81 -8.78
C LEU A 153 -9.57 -0.30 -8.58
N VAL A 154 -9.42 0.17 -7.34
CA VAL A 154 -9.30 1.62 -7.04
C VAL A 154 -8.17 2.29 -7.82
N PRO A 155 -6.94 1.74 -7.91
CA PRO A 155 -5.85 2.33 -8.69
C PRO A 155 -6.18 2.53 -10.18
N ALA A 156 -7.04 1.71 -10.75
CA ALA A 156 -7.44 1.86 -12.16
C ALA A 156 -8.30 3.12 -12.40
N PHE A 157 -9.06 3.58 -11.42
CA PHE A 157 -10.00 4.69 -11.56
C PHE A 157 -9.58 5.95 -10.79
N ALA A 158 -8.83 5.81 -9.70
CA ALA A 158 -8.49 6.92 -8.82
C ALA A 158 -7.72 8.05 -9.51
N PRO A 159 -6.72 7.82 -10.40
CA PRO A 159 -6.06 8.88 -11.12
C PRO A 159 -6.99 9.64 -12.06
N THR A 160 -7.97 8.96 -12.68
CA THR A 160 -8.97 9.60 -13.54
C THR A 160 -9.88 10.53 -12.73
N LEU A 161 -10.34 10.06 -11.56
CA LEU A 161 -11.09 10.92 -10.63
C LEU A 161 -10.23 12.10 -10.15
N GLY A 162 -8.96 11.86 -9.82
CA GLY A 162 -8.00 12.89 -9.44
C GLY A 162 -7.82 13.94 -10.54
N ALA A 163 -7.59 13.51 -11.77
CA ALA A 163 -7.47 14.41 -12.92
C ALA A 163 -8.74 15.26 -13.14
N GLY A 164 -9.92 14.68 -13.00
CA GLY A 164 -11.19 15.41 -13.07
C GLY A 164 -11.35 16.45 -11.96
N ILE A 165 -10.97 16.12 -10.72
CA ILE A 165 -10.98 17.05 -9.60
C ILE A 165 -10.00 18.21 -9.85
N ILE A 166 -8.78 17.90 -10.33
CA ILE A 166 -7.77 18.90 -10.63
C ILE A 166 -8.24 19.86 -11.72
N TRP A 167 -8.89 19.35 -12.76
CA TRP A 167 -9.46 20.16 -13.83
C TRP A 167 -10.52 21.15 -13.33
N LEU A 168 -11.36 20.73 -12.37
CA LEU A 168 -12.44 21.56 -11.83
C LEU A 168 -11.98 22.56 -10.77
N THR A 169 -11.05 22.18 -9.89
CA THR A 169 -10.76 22.91 -8.63
C THR A 169 -9.28 23.10 -8.35
N GLY A 170 -8.42 22.68 -9.28
CA GLY A 170 -6.97 22.64 -9.06
C GLY A 170 -6.54 21.50 -8.12
N TRP A 171 -5.25 21.35 -7.91
CA TRP A 171 -4.68 20.25 -7.11
C TRP A 171 -5.10 20.27 -5.64
N ARG A 172 -5.37 21.45 -5.07
CA ARG A 172 -5.86 21.59 -3.69
C ARG A 172 -7.23 20.93 -3.50
N GLY A 173 -8.06 20.89 -4.54
CA GLY A 173 -9.36 20.21 -4.52
C GLY A 173 -9.28 18.72 -4.23
N ILE A 174 -8.15 18.08 -4.48
CA ILE A 174 -7.94 16.67 -4.13
C ILE A 174 -8.01 16.47 -2.62
N PHE A 175 -7.44 17.37 -1.83
CA PHE A 175 -7.51 17.28 -0.36
C PHE A 175 -8.94 17.48 0.16
N ALA A 176 -9.71 18.37 -0.47
CA ALA A 176 -11.13 18.52 -0.18
C ALA A 176 -11.91 17.22 -0.49
N ALA A 177 -11.62 16.57 -1.62
CA ALA A 177 -12.20 15.27 -1.94
C ALA A 177 -11.82 14.18 -0.94
N PHE A 178 -10.58 14.18 -0.43
CA PHE A 178 -10.14 13.27 0.63
C PHE A 178 -10.91 13.49 1.93
N ILE A 179 -11.13 14.76 2.33
CA ILE A 179 -11.94 15.10 3.51
C ILE A 179 -13.37 14.58 3.34
N ILE A 180 -13.99 14.84 2.21
CA ILE A 180 -15.38 14.41 1.91
C ILE A 180 -15.46 12.87 1.95
N PHE A 181 -14.57 12.19 1.25
CA PHE A 181 -14.55 10.73 1.19
C PHE A 181 -14.38 10.09 2.57
N SER A 182 -13.41 10.57 3.37
CA SER A 182 -13.18 10.08 4.72
C SER A 182 -14.33 10.40 5.67
N THR A 183 -14.94 11.59 5.55
CA THR A 183 -16.09 11.98 6.36
C THR A 183 -17.31 11.08 6.08
N ILE A 184 -17.58 10.78 4.81
CA ILE A 184 -18.67 9.85 4.43
C ILE A 184 -18.42 8.47 5.05
N GLY A 185 -17.21 7.91 4.89
CA GLY A 185 -16.86 6.59 5.43
C GLY A 185 -16.93 6.53 6.96
N ALA A 186 -16.39 7.54 7.63
CA ALA A 186 -16.42 7.65 9.09
C ALA A 186 -17.84 7.81 9.63
N THR A 187 -18.66 8.66 9.01
CA THR A 187 -20.06 8.89 9.41
C THR A 187 -20.88 7.62 9.16
N TRP A 188 -20.70 6.96 8.03
CA TRP A 188 -21.37 5.69 7.73
C TRP A 188 -21.03 4.63 8.77
N LEU A 189 -19.74 4.44 9.08
CA LEU A 189 -19.30 3.55 10.16
C LEU A 189 -19.91 3.95 11.51
N ALA A 190 -19.88 5.25 11.84
CA ALA A 190 -20.36 5.75 13.13
C ALA A 190 -21.85 5.48 13.37
N ILE A 191 -22.66 5.64 12.34
CA ILE A 191 -24.12 5.49 12.44
C ILE A 191 -24.53 4.01 12.30
N ARG A 192 -23.94 3.29 11.35
CA ARG A 192 -24.45 1.98 10.93
C ARG A 192 -23.77 0.80 11.58
N GLN A 193 -22.45 0.87 11.82
CA GLN A 193 -21.70 -0.26 12.36
C GLN A 193 -21.58 -0.16 13.88
N PRO A 194 -22.20 -1.08 14.66
CA PRO A 194 -21.95 -1.19 16.09
C PRO A 194 -20.50 -1.57 16.39
N GLU A 195 -20.03 -1.27 17.61
CA GLU A 195 -18.73 -1.76 18.09
C GLU A 195 -18.72 -3.31 18.08
N THR A 196 -17.67 -3.89 17.51
CA THR A 196 -17.55 -5.35 17.36
C THR A 196 -16.69 -6.00 18.45
N LEU A 197 -15.86 -5.21 19.15
CA LEU A 197 -15.05 -5.71 20.26
C LEU A 197 -15.67 -5.34 21.63
N PRO A 198 -16.35 -6.26 22.31
CA PRO A 198 -16.92 -6.02 23.63
C PRO A 198 -15.84 -5.60 24.63
N VAL A 199 -16.20 -4.76 25.60
CA VAL A 199 -15.27 -4.29 26.65
C VAL A 199 -14.59 -5.45 27.37
N SER A 200 -15.33 -6.56 27.61
CA SER A 200 -14.82 -7.78 28.26
C SER A 200 -13.73 -8.52 27.49
N ARG A 201 -13.60 -8.27 26.16
CA ARG A 201 -12.57 -8.88 25.30
C ARG A 201 -11.40 -7.94 24.99
N ARG A 202 -11.47 -6.69 25.45
CA ARG A 202 -10.40 -5.71 25.25
C ARG A 202 -9.16 -6.12 26.04
N ARG A 203 -8.00 -5.92 25.42
CA ARG A 203 -6.70 -6.22 26.02
C ARG A 203 -5.97 -4.91 26.34
N PRO A 204 -5.37 -4.75 27.53
CA PRO A 204 -4.63 -3.54 27.86
C PRO A 204 -3.42 -3.38 26.93
N PHE A 205 -3.15 -2.18 26.46
CA PHE A 205 -1.96 -1.87 25.70
C PHE A 205 -0.73 -2.00 26.60
N LYS A 206 0.15 -2.92 26.29
CA LYS A 206 1.42 -3.12 27.01
C LYS A 206 2.58 -3.01 26.04
N LEU A 207 3.32 -1.91 26.11
CA LEU A 207 4.48 -1.67 25.27
C LEU A 207 5.54 -2.78 25.38
N ALA A 208 5.74 -3.31 26.59
CA ALA A 208 6.66 -4.42 26.84
C ALA A 208 6.27 -5.68 26.04
N THR A 209 4.98 -6.02 25.98
CA THR A 209 4.48 -7.14 25.17
C THR A 209 4.68 -6.91 23.67
N LEU A 210 4.47 -5.68 23.21
CA LEU A 210 4.73 -5.31 21.81
C LEU A 210 6.20 -5.48 21.47
N ILE A 211 7.10 -4.94 22.30
CA ILE A 211 8.55 -5.06 22.10
C ILE A 211 9.01 -6.53 22.15
N ALA A 212 8.49 -7.31 23.09
CA ALA A 212 8.81 -8.75 23.17
C ALA A 212 8.38 -9.50 21.91
N GLY A 213 7.16 -9.25 21.42
CA GLY A 213 6.67 -9.85 20.19
C GLY A 213 7.46 -9.39 18.94
N VAL A 214 7.86 -8.12 18.86
CA VAL A 214 8.74 -7.63 17.79
C VAL A 214 10.09 -8.34 17.82
N LYS A 215 10.72 -8.50 19.00
CA LYS A 215 11.98 -9.24 19.16
C LYS A 215 11.82 -10.70 18.71
N GLU A 216 10.73 -11.36 19.08
CA GLU A 216 10.42 -12.74 18.69
C GLU A 216 10.30 -12.86 17.16
N ILE A 217 9.56 -11.94 16.51
CA ILE A 217 9.39 -11.90 15.05
C ILE A 217 10.75 -11.81 14.36
N PHE A 218 11.63 -10.88 14.80
CA PHE A 218 12.95 -10.71 14.21
C PHE A 218 13.98 -11.79 14.60
N SER A 219 13.73 -12.57 15.64
CA SER A 219 14.57 -13.74 15.96
C SER A 219 14.34 -14.90 14.99
N HIS A 220 13.20 -14.93 14.31
CA HIS A 220 12.88 -15.98 13.35
C HIS A 220 13.44 -15.68 11.96
N ARG A 221 14.46 -16.44 11.54
CA ARG A 221 15.23 -16.20 10.31
C ARG A 221 14.34 -16.09 9.05
N VAL A 222 13.34 -16.99 8.89
CA VAL A 222 12.45 -16.97 7.72
C VAL A 222 11.61 -15.70 7.68
N VAL A 223 11.10 -15.26 8.83
CA VAL A 223 10.31 -14.03 8.94
C VAL A 223 11.14 -12.80 8.58
N THR A 224 12.35 -12.69 9.15
CA THR A 224 13.26 -11.58 8.86
C THR A 224 13.63 -11.51 7.38
N LEU A 225 13.96 -12.65 6.74
CA LEU A 225 14.25 -12.69 5.32
C LEU A 225 13.03 -12.36 4.45
N ALA A 226 11.83 -12.78 4.86
CA ALA A 226 10.59 -12.40 4.16
C ALA A 226 10.33 -10.89 4.27
N ILE A 227 10.52 -10.27 5.46
CA ILE A 227 10.42 -8.82 5.67
C ILE A 227 11.43 -8.07 4.79
N VAL A 228 12.69 -8.49 4.74
CA VAL A 228 13.72 -7.87 3.90
C VAL A 228 13.33 -7.95 2.42
N THR A 229 12.92 -9.12 1.93
CA THR A 229 12.48 -9.29 0.54
C THR A 229 11.28 -8.40 0.24
N GLN A 230 10.30 -8.35 1.15
CA GLN A 230 9.11 -7.50 0.99
C GLN A 230 9.47 -6.02 0.98
N SER A 231 10.43 -5.59 1.80
CA SER A 231 10.93 -4.21 1.83
C SER A 231 11.55 -3.80 0.50
N LEU A 232 12.33 -4.68 -0.11
CA LEU A 232 12.96 -4.44 -1.42
C LEU A 232 11.92 -4.37 -2.54
N CYS A 233 10.92 -5.28 -2.54
CA CYS A 233 9.83 -5.27 -3.51
C CYS A 233 8.95 -4.02 -3.35
N PHE A 234 8.61 -3.63 -2.13
CA PHE A 234 7.88 -2.38 -1.86
C PHE A 234 8.72 -1.15 -2.22
N GLY A 235 10.04 -1.18 -1.99
CA GLY A 235 10.96 -0.11 -2.39
C GLY A 235 10.91 0.14 -3.89
N ALA A 236 11.00 -0.92 -4.71
CA ALA A 236 10.85 -0.83 -6.15
C ALA A 236 9.46 -0.32 -6.58
N LEU A 237 8.39 -0.80 -5.92
CA LEU A 237 7.03 -0.36 -6.18
C LEU A 237 6.82 1.13 -5.87
N PHE A 238 7.22 1.60 -4.67
CA PHE A 238 7.00 3.00 -4.27
C PHE A 238 7.93 3.97 -4.99
N ALA A 239 9.16 3.56 -5.34
CA ALA A 239 10.03 4.33 -6.21
C ALA A 239 9.38 4.55 -7.59
N ASN A 240 8.82 3.47 -8.17
CA ASN A 240 8.09 3.56 -9.44
C ASN A 240 6.85 4.45 -9.29
N LEU A 241 6.03 4.22 -8.26
CA LEU A 241 4.78 4.95 -8.03
C LEU A 241 5.01 6.46 -7.84
N SER A 242 6.10 6.85 -7.18
CA SER A 242 6.41 8.27 -6.95
C SER A 242 6.98 8.99 -8.17
N THR A 243 7.59 8.27 -9.12
CA THR A 243 8.25 8.85 -10.30
C THR A 243 7.48 8.64 -11.61
N ILE A 244 6.48 7.75 -11.63
CA ILE A 244 5.79 7.39 -12.87
C ILE A 244 5.13 8.60 -13.55
N GLN A 245 4.44 9.47 -12.80
CA GLN A 245 3.75 10.63 -13.35
C GLN A 245 4.74 11.67 -13.95
N PRO A 246 5.81 12.09 -13.23
CA PRO A 246 6.84 12.95 -13.84
C PRO A 246 7.49 12.34 -15.08
N ILE A 247 7.70 11.03 -15.14
CA ILE A 247 8.26 10.37 -16.33
C ILE A 247 7.28 10.48 -17.50
N PHE A 248 5.99 10.20 -17.30
CA PHE A 248 4.99 10.40 -18.37
C PHE A 248 4.90 11.85 -18.82
N ALA A 249 4.97 12.82 -17.91
CA ALA A 249 4.84 14.23 -18.22
C ALA A 249 6.09 14.80 -18.91
N ILE A 250 7.29 14.51 -18.39
CA ILE A 250 8.53 15.18 -18.82
C ILE A 250 9.22 14.40 -19.94
N ARG A 251 9.33 13.05 -19.82
CA ARG A 251 10.06 12.25 -20.80
C ARG A 251 9.24 11.95 -22.06
N PHE A 252 7.93 11.75 -21.89
CA PHE A 252 7.06 11.30 -22.98
C PHE A 252 6.03 12.33 -23.45
N ASP A 253 5.94 13.49 -22.79
CA ASP A 253 4.91 14.51 -23.07
C ASP A 253 3.46 13.95 -23.03
N GLN A 254 3.23 13.00 -22.13
CA GLN A 254 1.95 12.30 -21.94
C GLN A 254 1.27 12.65 -20.60
N GLY A 255 1.67 13.76 -19.97
CA GLY A 255 1.17 14.15 -18.65
C GLY A 255 -0.36 14.31 -18.61
N GLN A 256 -0.96 14.88 -19.66
CA GLN A 256 -2.42 15.04 -19.76
C GLN A 256 -3.18 13.71 -19.87
N TYR A 257 -2.58 12.67 -20.45
CA TYR A 257 -3.16 11.33 -20.60
C TYR A 257 -2.66 10.35 -19.54
N PHE A 258 -1.87 10.80 -18.56
CA PHE A 258 -1.29 9.96 -17.52
C PHE A 258 -2.33 9.08 -16.82
N HIS A 259 -3.49 9.63 -16.50
CA HIS A 259 -4.56 8.93 -15.83
C HIS A 259 -5.10 7.73 -16.63
N LEU A 260 -5.11 7.79 -17.97
CA LEU A 260 -5.51 6.69 -18.84
C LEU A 260 -4.42 5.61 -18.89
N TRP A 261 -3.15 6.02 -19.05
CA TRP A 261 -2.03 5.11 -19.07
C TRP A 261 -1.87 4.36 -17.74
N PHE A 262 -1.98 5.08 -16.63
CA PHE A 262 -1.91 4.45 -15.31
C PHE A 262 -3.10 3.51 -15.08
N GLY A 263 -4.30 3.86 -15.49
CA GLY A 263 -5.46 2.99 -15.45
C GLY A 263 -5.25 1.69 -16.24
N LEU A 264 -4.68 1.77 -17.44
CA LEU A 264 -4.31 0.60 -18.24
C LEU A 264 -3.28 -0.28 -17.52
N ILE A 265 -2.20 0.32 -17.02
CA ILE A 265 -1.14 -0.36 -16.26
C ILE A 265 -1.75 -1.08 -15.04
N ALA A 266 -2.59 -0.39 -14.27
CA ALA A 266 -3.22 -0.94 -13.07
C ALA A 266 -4.17 -2.12 -13.40
N MET A 267 -4.95 -2.03 -14.48
CA MET A 267 -5.81 -3.13 -14.93
C MET A 267 -4.98 -4.35 -15.34
N LEU A 268 -3.93 -4.16 -16.14
CA LEU A 268 -3.05 -5.24 -16.56
C LEU A 268 -2.32 -5.88 -15.37
N ALA A 269 -1.77 -5.06 -14.49
CA ALA A 269 -1.09 -5.53 -13.29
C ALA A 269 -2.05 -6.21 -12.29
N GLY A 270 -3.31 -5.80 -12.25
CA GLY A 270 -4.35 -6.42 -11.41
C GLY A 270 -4.57 -7.90 -11.71
N SER A 271 -4.29 -8.34 -12.95
CA SER A 271 -4.32 -9.76 -13.33
C SER A 271 -3.35 -10.62 -12.50
N ALA A 272 -2.30 -10.02 -11.95
CA ALA A 272 -1.34 -10.71 -11.09
C ALA A 272 -2.01 -11.36 -9.87
N SER A 273 -2.97 -10.69 -9.25
CA SER A 273 -3.67 -11.23 -8.07
C SER A 273 -4.51 -12.48 -8.42
N ILE A 274 -5.16 -12.47 -9.58
CA ILE A 274 -5.94 -13.60 -10.07
C ILE A 274 -5.01 -14.77 -10.42
N LEU A 275 -3.93 -14.48 -11.15
CA LEU A 275 -2.96 -15.47 -11.54
C LEU A 275 -2.25 -16.08 -10.33
N ASN A 276 -1.91 -15.25 -9.32
CA ASN A 276 -1.32 -15.73 -8.07
C ASN A 276 -2.26 -16.70 -7.35
N ALA A 277 -3.55 -16.39 -7.24
CA ALA A 277 -4.52 -17.24 -6.57
C ALA A 277 -4.61 -18.64 -7.21
N VAL A 278 -4.50 -18.72 -8.53
CA VAL A 278 -4.54 -20.00 -9.27
C VAL A 278 -3.21 -20.75 -9.17
N LEU A 279 -2.09 -20.04 -9.29
CA LEU A 279 -0.78 -20.68 -9.39
C LEU A 279 -0.15 -21.04 -8.04
N VAL A 280 -0.52 -20.33 -6.96
CA VAL A 280 0.10 -20.52 -5.64
C VAL A 280 -0.20 -21.91 -5.07
N GLU A 281 -1.39 -22.45 -5.31
CA GLU A 281 -1.77 -23.80 -4.88
C GLU A 281 -0.94 -24.87 -5.61
N ARG A 282 -0.60 -24.64 -6.87
CA ARG A 282 0.12 -25.61 -7.71
C ARG A 282 1.64 -25.55 -7.51
N PHE A 283 2.22 -24.36 -7.41
CA PHE A 283 3.67 -24.17 -7.43
C PHE A 283 4.25 -23.73 -6.08
N GLY A 284 3.40 -23.26 -5.15
CA GLY A 284 3.80 -22.75 -3.85
C GLY A 284 4.37 -21.33 -3.89
N MET A 285 4.27 -20.64 -2.74
CA MET A 285 4.64 -19.24 -2.57
C MET A 285 6.10 -18.95 -2.95
N ARG A 286 7.03 -19.78 -2.45
CA ARG A 286 8.49 -19.56 -2.64
C ARG A 286 8.93 -19.66 -4.10
N PHE A 287 8.33 -20.57 -4.84
CA PHE A 287 8.60 -20.71 -6.28
C PHE A 287 8.11 -19.49 -7.04
N LEU A 288 6.85 -19.09 -6.82
CA LEU A 288 6.25 -17.95 -7.53
C LEU A 288 7.01 -16.64 -7.26
N ILE A 289 7.36 -16.35 -6.00
CA ILE A 289 8.16 -15.17 -5.67
C ILE A 289 9.47 -15.17 -6.45
N THR A 290 10.21 -16.29 -6.42
CA THR A 290 11.51 -16.39 -7.08
C THR A 290 11.41 -16.29 -8.59
N PHE A 291 10.39 -16.94 -9.19
CA PHE A 291 10.14 -16.92 -10.62
C PHE A 291 9.84 -15.50 -11.12
N VAL A 292 8.96 -14.80 -10.44
CA VAL A 292 8.56 -13.43 -10.81
C VAL A 292 9.70 -12.43 -10.62
N LEU A 293 10.49 -12.56 -9.54
CA LEU A 293 11.70 -11.75 -9.35
C LEU A 293 12.72 -12.00 -10.47
N GLY A 294 12.94 -13.26 -10.87
CA GLY A 294 13.81 -13.59 -12.00
C GLY A 294 13.31 -12.99 -13.31
N GLY A 295 12.01 -13.07 -13.57
CA GLY A 295 11.38 -12.44 -14.74
C GLY A 295 11.55 -10.93 -14.76
N GLN A 296 11.42 -10.27 -13.59
CA GLN A 296 11.61 -8.83 -13.49
C GLN A 296 13.06 -8.40 -13.67
N ILE A 297 14.04 -9.19 -13.23
CA ILE A 297 15.47 -8.95 -13.53
C ILE A 297 15.69 -8.95 -15.05
N ILE A 298 15.19 -9.96 -15.74
CA ILE A 298 15.32 -10.08 -17.20
C ILE A 298 14.62 -8.92 -17.90
N SER A 299 13.38 -8.65 -17.55
CA SER A 299 12.58 -7.54 -18.12
C SER A 299 13.26 -6.19 -17.94
N THR A 300 13.79 -5.90 -16.73
CA THR A 300 14.47 -4.63 -16.45
C THR A 300 15.79 -4.54 -17.21
N SER A 301 16.57 -5.64 -17.31
CA SER A 301 17.81 -5.66 -18.09
C SER A 301 17.56 -5.41 -19.57
N ILE A 302 16.53 -6.03 -20.14
CA ILE A 302 16.11 -5.79 -21.53
C ILE A 302 15.69 -4.31 -21.70
N ALA A 303 14.85 -3.77 -20.81
CA ALA A 303 14.42 -2.38 -20.89
C ALA A 303 15.62 -1.42 -20.86
N LEU A 304 16.59 -1.61 -19.97
CA LEU A 304 17.81 -0.79 -19.89
C LEU A 304 18.63 -0.86 -21.19
N VAL A 305 18.78 -2.03 -21.79
CA VAL A 305 19.49 -2.20 -23.08
C VAL A 305 18.74 -1.44 -24.20
N LEU A 306 17.42 -1.55 -24.25
CA LEU A 306 16.60 -0.90 -25.27
C LEU A 306 16.60 0.62 -25.11
N PHE A 307 16.56 1.15 -23.88
CA PHE A 307 16.57 2.59 -23.61
C PHE A 307 17.93 3.25 -23.89
N ASN A 308 19.04 2.53 -23.67
CA ASN A 308 20.37 3.08 -23.78
C ASN A 308 21.12 2.68 -25.08
N GLY A 309 20.62 1.67 -25.80
CA GLY A 309 21.31 1.10 -26.96
C GLY A 309 21.16 1.89 -28.25
N GLY A 310 20.25 2.85 -28.32
CA GLY A 310 20.02 3.66 -29.54
C GLY A 310 19.48 2.86 -30.75
N PHE A 311 18.99 1.62 -30.50
CA PHE A 311 18.54 0.71 -31.58
C PHE A 311 17.13 1.00 -32.07
N LEU A 312 16.33 1.73 -31.28
CA LEU A 312 14.90 1.90 -31.51
C LEU A 312 14.55 3.39 -31.68
N PRO A 313 13.53 3.68 -32.51
CA PRO A 313 13.02 5.03 -32.63
C PRO A 313 12.33 5.49 -31.32
N GLU A 314 12.34 6.80 -31.07
CA GLU A 314 11.74 7.42 -29.87
C GLU A 314 10.29 6.99 -29.63
N VAL A 315 9.50 6.79 -30.69
CA VAL A 315 8.10 6.35 -30.60
C VAL A 315 7.94 5.00 -29.91
N ALA A 316 8.95 4.14 -29.96
CA ALA A 316 8.93 2.82 -29.33
C ALA A 316 9.22 2.88 -27.81
N MET A 317 9.78 3.98 -27.31
CA MET A 317 10.20 4.07 -25.91
C MET A 317 9.00 4.09 -24.93
N LEU A 318 7.91 4.75 -25.30
CA LEU A 318 6.70 4.79 -24.45
C LEU A 318 6.07 3.40 -24.27
N PRO A 319 5.78 2.60 -25.30
CA PRO A 319 5.29 1.23 -25.15
C PRO A 319 6.21 0.35 -24.31
N ILE A 320 7.52 0.45 -24.50
CA ILE A 320 8.52 -0.33 -23.72
C ILE A 320 8.44 0.07 -22.23
N TYR A 321 8.36 1.36 -21.96
CA TYR A 321 8.21 1.86 -20.59
C TYR A 321 6.92 1.37 -19.94
N ILE A 322 5.79 1.39 -20.66
CA ILE A 322 4.51 0.89 -20.17
C ILE A 322 4.58 -0.60 -19.84
N VAL A 323 5.15 -1.42 -20.73
CA VAL A 323 5.30 -2.85 -20.51
C VAL A 323 6.20 -3.13 -19.31
N TRP A 324 7.35 -2.47 -19.23
CA TRP A 324 8.28 -2.61 -18.11
C TRP A 324 7.65 -2.20 -16.76
N THR A 325 7.01 -1.04 -16.72
CA THR A 325 6.31 -0.53 -15.52
C THR A 325 5.18 -1.46 -15.10
N THR A 326 4.39 -1.97 -16.06
CA THR A 326 3.37 -2.99 -15.79
C THR A 326 3.99 -4.22 -15.14
N GLY A 327 5.17 -4.65 -15.60
CA GLY A 327 5.94 -5.74 -14.98
C GLY A 327 6.28 -5.47 -13.51
N VAL A 328 6.69 -4.26 -13.14
CA VAL A 328 6.99 -3.88 -11.74
C VAL A 328 5.74 -3.99 -10.87
N PHE A 329 4.60 -3.46 -11.31
CA PHE A 329 3.33 -3.57 -10.57
C PHE A 329 2.82 -5.02 -10.51
N PHE A 330 2.98 -5.77 -11.60
CA PHE A 330 2.64 -7.20 -11.65
C PHE A 330 3.50 -8.01 -10.67
N MET A 331 4.81 -7.77 -10.63
CA MET A 331 5.72 -8.36 -9.65
C MET A 331 5.24 -8.09 -8.21
N ALA A 332 4.87 -6.86 -7.90
CA ALA A 332 4.35 -6.52 -6.58
C ALA A 332 3.06 -7.32 -6.27
N GLY A 333 2.12 -7.40 -7.19
CA GLY A 333 0.88 -8.18 -7.04
C GLY A 333 1.13 -9.68 -6.79
N MET A 334 2.14 -10.27 -7.44
CA MET A 334 2.49 -11.68 -7.30
C MET A 334 3.32 -11.99 -6.04
N THR A 335 4.06 -11.01 -5.50
CA THR A 335 5.04 -11.28 -4.44
C THR A 335 4.57 -10.85 -3.04
N LEU A 336 3.92 -9.69 -2.90
CA LEU A 336 3.67 -9.08 -1.59
C LEU A 336 2.73 -9.91 -0.71
N GLY A 337 1.66 -10.45 -1.28
CA GLY A 337 0.74 -11.34 -0.57
C GLY A 337 1.41 -12.62 -0.09
N ASN A 338 2.21 -13.23 -0.95
CA ASN A 338 2.95 -14.45 -0.66
C ASN A 338 4.04 -14.23 0.42
N LEU A 339 4.76 -13.10 0.37
CA LEU A 339 5.76 -12.75 1.37
C LEU A 339 5.15 -12.50 2.73
N ASN A 340 4.00 -11.82 2.78
CA ASN A 340 3.25 -11.60 4.01
C ASN A 340 2.77 -12.95 4.61
N ALA A 341 2.26 -13.86 3.78
CA ALA A 341 1.86 -15.19 4.20
C ALA A 341 3.05 -16.01 4.74
N LEU A 342 4.21 -16.00 4.03
CA LEU A 342 5.44 -16.64 4.49
C LEU A 342 5.94 -16.11 5.84
N ALA A 343 5.79 -14.81 6.09
CA ALA A 343 6.18 -14.20 7.38
C ALA A 343 5.24 -14.61 8.51
N MET A 344 3.96 -14.86 8.22
CA MET A 344 2.97 -15.27 9.23
C MET A 344 2.96 -16.78 9.50
N GLU A 345 3.40 -17.60 8.55
CA GLU A 345 3.36 -19.06 8.63
C GLU A 345 3.96 -19.60 9.94
N PRO A 346 5.18 -19.22 10.39
CA PRO A 346 5.75 -19.69 11.65
C PRO A 346 5.24 -18.94 12.88
N MET A 347 4.43 -17.89 12.73
CA MET A 347 4.00 -16.95 13.78
C MET A 347 2.51 -17.09 14.12
N GLY A 348 1.93 -18.28 14.00
CA GLY A 348 0.49 -18.50 14.18
C GLY A 348 -0.08 -17.93 15.49
N HIS A 349 0.66 -18.03 16.60
CA HIS A 349 0.28 -17.49 17.93
C HIS A 349 0.37 -15.95 18.00
N LEU A 350 1.15 -15.30 17.12
CA LEU A 350 1.33 -13.84 16.99
C LEU A 350 0.90 -13.32 15.62
N ALA A 351 0.09 -14.05 14.85
CA ALA A 351 -0.20 -13.74 13.45
C ALA A 351 -0.66 -12.29 13.21
N GLY A 352 -1.48 -11.72 14.08
CA GLY A 352 -1.91 -10.32 13.97
C GLY A 352 -0.76 -9.32 14.14
N LEU A 353 0.09 -9.55 15.14
CA LEU A 353 1.27 -8.70 15.37
C LEU A 353 2.29 -8.89 14.26
N ALA A 354 2.55 -10.13 13.82
CA ALA A 354 3.46 -10.43 12.72
C ALA A 354 3.03 -9.74 11.42
N ALA A 355 1.74 -9.76 11.08
CA ALA A 355 1.22 -9.04 9.92
C ALA A 355 1.41 -7.51 10.04
N SER A 356 1.14 -6.93 11.21
CA SER A 356 1.35 -5.49 11.45
C SER A 356 2.82 -5.10 11.40
N VAL A 357 3.70 -5.86 12.03
CA VAL A 357 5.16 -5.60 12.03
C VAL A 357 5.74 -5.77 10.62
N THR A 358 5.41 -6.86 9.94
CA THR A 358 5.86 -7.12 8.57
C THR A 358 5.41 -5.99 7.64
N GLY A 359 4.14 -5.63 7.66
CA GLY A 359 3.61 -4.55 6.82
C GLY A 359 4.21 -3.19 7.16
N SER A 360 4.31 -2.84 8.45
CA SER A 360 4.87 -1.56 8.91
C SER A 360 6.35 -1.43 8.56
N VAL A 361 7.17 -2.39 8.99
CA VAL A 361 8.63 -2.33 8.80
C VAL A 361 8.98 -2.36 7.31
N SER A 362 8.32 -3.23 6.52
CA SER A 362 8.56 -3.27 5.09
C SER A 362 8.17 -1.96 4.40
N THR A 363 7.10 -1.31 4.83
CA THR A 363 6.67 -0.02 4.29
C THR A 363 7.65 1.11 4.66
N ILE A 364 8.10 1.18 5.91
CA ILE A 364 9.06 2.19 6.36
C ILE A 364 10.40 2.05 5.60
N ILE A 365 10.95 0.82 5.53
CA ILE A 365 12.18 0.56 4.78
C ILE A 365 12.01 0.89 3.31
N ALA A 366 10.86 0.55 2.72
CA ALA A 366 10.55 0.87 1.33
C ALA A 366 10.57 2.37 1.05
N VAL A 367 10.07 3.20 1.97
CA VAL A 367 10.14 4.67 1.84
C VAL A 367 11.59 5.15 1.91
N VAL A 368 12.40 4.61 2.83
CA VAL A 368 13.84 4.94 2.93
C VAL A 368 14.57 4.62 1.62
N ILE A 369 14.16 3.56 0.92
CA ILE A 369 14.69 3.18 -0.39
C ILE A 369 14.13 4.07 -1.51
N ALA A 370 12.81 4.31 -1.52
CA ALA A 370 12.14 4.99 -2.62
C ALA A 370 12.49 6.49 -2.68
N VAL A 371 12.69 7.15 -1.54
CA VAL A 371 13.00 8.59 -1.48
C VAL A 371 14.26 8.94 -2.28
N PRO A 372 15.45 8.36 -2.02
CA PRO A 372 16.63 8.69 -2.82
C PRO A 372 16.46 8.35 -4.30
N VAL A 373 15.85 7.20 -4.63
CA VAL A 373 15.61 6.81 -6.03
C VAL A 373 14.78 7.86 -6.76
N GLY A 374 13.72 8.32 -6.13
CA GLY A 374 12.87 9.33 -6.72
C GLY A 374 13.58 10.68 -6.87
N LEU A 375 14.38 11.09 -5.88
CA LEU A 375 15.15 12.35 -5.96
C LEU A 375 16.25 12.32 -7.04
N MET A 376 16.68 11.13 -7.49
CA MET A 376 17.60 10.95 -8.61
C MET A 376 16.95 11.14 -9.98
N PHE A 377 15.64 11.43 -10.04
CA PHE A 377 14.96 11.65 -11.32
C PHE A 377 15.48 12.89 -12.04
N GLU A 378 16.02 12.70 -13.23
CA GLU A 378 16.65 13.73 -14.09
C GLU A 378 15.98 13.82 -15.47
N GLY A 379 14.67 13.59 -15.54
CA GLY A 379 13.91 13.63 -16.79
C GLY A 379 13.96 12.32 -17.59
N THR A 380 14.69 11.29 -17.12
CA THR A 380 14.77 9.98 -17.78
C THR A 380 14.37 8.85 -16.82
N PRO A 381 13.88 7.69 -17.33
CA PRO A 381 13.54 6.55 -16.47
C PRO A 381 14.78 5.75 -16.00
N ASN A 382 15.98 6.06 -16.48
CA ASN A 382 17.20 5.30 -16.22
C ASN A 382 17.51 5.12 -14.73
N PRO A 383 17.52 6.17 -13.88
CA PRO A 383 17.79 6.01 -12.45
C PRO A 383 16.80 5.04 -11.78
N LEU A 384 15.53 5.13 -12.14
CA LEU A 384 14.50 4.24 -11.64
C LEU A 384 14.71 2.78 -12.09
N MET A 385 15.04 2.55 -13.38
CA MET A 385 15.30 1.22 -13.92
C MET A 385 16.52 0.57 -13.29
N TRP A 386 17.65 1.31 -13.14
CA TRP A 386 18.85 0.80 -12.47
C TRP A 386 18.58 0.48 -11.00
N SER A 387 17.91 1.36 -10.29
CA SER A 387 17.54 1.12 -8.89
C SER A 387 16.62 -0.10 -8.76
N THR A 388 15.63 -0.23 -9.64
CA THR A 388 14.73 -1.40 -9.66
C THR A 388 15.53 -2.69 -9.91
N LEU A 389 16.49 -2.68 -10.85
CA LEU A 389 17.33 -3.84 -11.13
C LEU A 389 18.11 -4.29 -9.89
N VAL A 390 18.78 -3.34 -9.22
CA VAL A 390 19.55 -3.61 -7.99
C VAL A 390 18.65 -4.18 -6.89
N LEU A 391 17.49 -3.57 -6.66
CA LEU A 391 16.54 -3.99 -5.63
C LEU A 391 16.00 -5.40 -5.90
N VAL A 392 15.66 -5.71 -7.15
CA VAL A 392 15.10 -7.01 -7.51
C VAL A 392 16.16 -8.10 -7.49
N ILE A 393 17.42 -7.82 -7.89
CA ILE A 393 18.55 -8.75 -7.73
C ILE A 393 18.80 -9.04 -6.25
N ALA A 394 18.81 -8.01 -5.39
CA ALA A 394 18.94 -8.18 -3.95
C ALA A 394 17.79 -9.02 -3.37
N ALA A 395 16.55 -8.73 -3.75
CA ALA A 395 15.38 -9.50 -3.33
C ALA A 395 15.47 -10.97 -3.77
N PHE A 396 15.89 -11.21 -5.00
CA PHE A 396 16.12 -12.56 -5.53
C PHE A 396 17.20 -13.31 -4.73
N ALA A 397 18.33 -12.66 -4.45
CA ALA A 397 19.39 -13.24 -3.63
C ALA A 397 18.92 -13.60 -2.22
N VAL A 398 18.18 -12.71 -1.57
CA VAL A 398 17.59 -12.97 -0.24
C VAL A 398 16.63 -14.17 -0.30
N MET A 399 15.84 -14.31 -1.35
CA MET A 399 14.94 -15.46 -1.54
C MET A 399 15.72 -16.79 -1.72
N GLN A 400 16.91 -16.79 -2.36
CA GLN A 400 17.74 -17.99 -2.43
C GLN A 400 18.27 -18.38 -1.05
N ILE A 401 18.65 -17.39 -0.20
CA ILE A 401 19.06 -17.62 1.19
C ILE A 401 17.87 -18.20 1.99
N LEU A 402 16.67 -17.65 1.82
CA LEU A 402 15.46 -18.12 2.49
C LEU A 402 15.14 -19.58 2.13
N LYS A 403 15.25 -19.94 0.85
CA LYS A 403 15.06 -21.34 0.40
C LYS A 403 16.02 -22.31 1.09
N ARG A 404 17.31 -21.95 1.18
CA ARG A 404 18.33 -22.76 1.87
C ARG A 404 18.07 -22.86 3.38
N ALA A 405 17.68 -21.75 4.02
CA ALA A 405 17.38 -21.74 5.44
C ALA A 405 16.17 -22.61 5.81
N SER A 406 15.18 -22.70 4.92
CA SER A 406 14.00 -23.56 5.13
C SER A 406 14.26 -25.04 4.84
N ALA A 407 15.22 -25.35 3.98
CA ALA A 407 15.63 -26.74 3.70
C ALA A 407 16.50 -27.33 4.83
N ALA A 408 17.13 -26.47 5.62
CA ALA A 408 17.96 -26.88 6.76
C ALA A 408 17.16 -27.11 8.06
N ASN A 409 15.90 -26.66 8.14
CA ASN A 409 14.95 -26.89 9.24
C ASN A 409 13.61 -27.33 8.63
N PRO A 410 13.44 -28.62 8.27
CA PRO A 410 12.22 -29.16 7.69
C PRO A 410 11.04 -29.17 8.66
#